data_7df20efea6eba0c8ab17180aee6b9390
#
_entry.id   7df20efea6eba0c8ab17180aee6b9390
#
_cell.length_a   1.000
_cell.length_b   1.000
_cell.length_c   1.000
_cell.angle_alpha   90.00
_cell.angle_beta   90.00
_cell.angle_gamma   90.00
#
_symmetry.space_group_name_H-M   'P 1'
#
loop_
_entity.id
_entity.type
_entity.pdbx_description
1 polymer ?
#
loop_
_entity_poly.entity_id
_entity_poly.type
_entity_poly.pdbx_seq_one_letter_code
_entity_poly.pdbx_strand_id
1 'polypeptide(L)'
;MELVYIIILICILFVIFFIFEYNLKNIFSKQVILFIFSKFDKGNFILIDKNNIEIIKVINEPNKQIPLVKIYNQNNFFTSIYTKGELGLGESYIRSEWDSDNLIEFLNTLCLNQSNQYIPKISLTNISSSSQEFDKSNIKHHYDIGNDFYMQFLRDDLNAYSCGFWFESTDTLNDAQYNKVNTIIKKLQIKPNSSILDIGCGWGKIANYIADKTNSKVTGITISDEQEKYGLINYNPIKVKIINMDYRLLLEKFDYIYSIGMFEHVRYENYDMFFQIIKRCLKPGGRFVLHTIITFDSSSKISKIGNNFVTTHIFPGGQIPQNDWILNKVRENGLNVIHFEGFGGQHYAKTLKIWREFMWIKKDYIQSKYSYELLLKYDYYFSICEAGFNSGILGIGHYIIVNESILSLTNSFNY
;
A
#
# COMPACT_ATOMS: atom_id res chain seq x y z
N MET A 1 43.60 45.19 6.39
CA MET A 1 42.35 45.39 7.18
C MET A 1 41.12 45.57 6.28
N GLU A 2 41.15 46.44 5.27
CA GLU A 2 39.99 46.70 4.39
C GLU A 2 39.41 45.44 3.67
N LEU A 3 40.27 44.55 3.17
CA LEU A 3 39.82 43.32 2.49
C LEU A 3 39.01 42.39 3.42
N VAL A 4 39.38 42.33 4.71
CA VAL A 4 38.68 41.52 5.71
C VAL A 4 37.31 42.12 6.01
N TYR A 5 37.18 43.43 6.07
CA TYR A 5 35.90 44.10 6.26
C TYR A 5 34.97 43.92 5.06
N ILE A 6 35.51 43.95 3.85
CA ILE A 6 34.71 43.70 2.62
C ILE A 6 34.18 42.26 2.58
N ILE A 7 35.02 41.27 2.94
CA ILE A 7 34.61 39.85 3.00
C ILE A 7 33.53 39.67 4.06
N ILE A 8 33.68 40.25 5.24
CA ILE A 8 32.66 40.17 6.30
C ILE A 8 31.34 40.81 5.84
N LEU A 9 31.39 41.97 5.19
CA LEU A 9 30.19 42.64 4.67
C LEU A 9 29.49 41.81 3.61
N ILE A 10 30.21 41.19 2.68
CA ILE A 10 29.66 40.28 1.66
C ILE A 10 29.00 39.07 2.33
N CYS A 11 29.64 38.44 3.33
CA CYS A 11 29.06 37.35 4.08
C CYS A 11 27.78 37.75 4.82
N ILE A 12 27.76 38.94 5.42
CA ILE A 12 26.54 39.45 6.10
C ILE A 12 25.40 39.67 5.09
N LEU A 13 25.67 40.30 3.95
CA LEU A 13 24.72 40.53 2.89
C LEU A 13 24.18 39.20 2.32
N PHE A 14 25.04 38.21 2.16
CA PHE A 14 24.66 36.87 1.72
C PHE A 14 23.75 36.18 2.74
N VAL A 15 24.06 36.27 4.02
CA VAL A 15 23.22 35.74 5.09
C VAL A 15 21.85 36.43 5.12
N ILE A 16 21.82 37.78 5.02
CA ILE A 16 20.58 38.56 4.98
C ILE A 16 19.74 38.16 3.76
N PHE A 17 20.35 37.97 2.59
CA PHE A 17 19.66 37.53 1.37
C PHE A 17 19.05 36.14 1.56
N PHE A 18 19.79 35.17 2.11
CA PHE A 18 19.27 33.84 2.38
C PHE A 18 18.10 33.85 3.41
N ILE A 19 18.20 34.66 4.48
CA ILE A 19 17.12 34.81 5.45
C ILE A 19 15.88 35.40 4.80
N PHE A 20 16.07 36.37 3.91
CA PHE A 20 14.97 37.03 3.18
C PHE A 20 14.28 36.05 2.22
N GLU A 21 15.05 35.30 1.40
CA GLU A 21 14.50 34.26 0.53
C GLU A 21 13.78 33.16 1.31
N TYR A 22 14.35 32.71 2.43
CA TYR A 22 13.75 31.71 3.31
C TYR A 22 12.39 32.20 3.85
N ASN A 23 12.32 33.41 4.36
CA ASN A 23 11.08 33.99 4.86
C ASN A 23 10.04 34.18 3.78
N LEU A 24 10.41 34.68 2.61
CA LEU A 24 9.50 34.80 1.45
C LEU A 24 8.94 33.45 1.04
N LYS A 25 9.79 32.41 0.95
CA LYS A 25 9.36 31.06 0.62
C LYS A 25 8.34 30.51 1.63
N ASN A 26 8.57 30.73 2.92
CA ASN A 26 7.65 30.28 3.97
C ASN A 26 6.29 30.99 3.89
N ILE A 27 6.29 32.32 3.73
CA ILE A 27 5.06 33.10 3.58
C ILE A 27 4.30 32.64 2.34
N PHE A 28 4.97 32.53 1.20
CA PHE A 28 4.38 32.10 -0.06
C PHE A 28 3.80 30.68 0.02
N SER A 29 4.56 29.73 0.55
CA SER A 29 4.10 28.35 0.74
C SER A 29 2.84 28.28 1.59
N LYS A 30 2.80 29.03 2.71
CA LYS A 30 1.63 29.10 3.58
C LYS A 30 0.42 29.64 2.82
N GLN A 31 0.56 30.77 2.11
CA GLN A 31 -0.57 31.37 1.36
C GLN A 31 -1.12 30.43 0.29
N VAL A 32 -0.25 29.75 -0.47
CA VAL A 32 -0.67 28.79 -1.50
C VAL A 32 -1.44 27.61 -0.89
N ILE A 33 -0.92 27.02 0.17
CA ILE A 33 -1.59 25.86 0.81
C ILE A 33 -2.93 26.27 1.43
N LEU A 34 -3.00 27.43 2.12
CA LEU A 34 -4.25 27.93 2.66
C LEU A 34 -5.27 28.23 1.56
N PHE A 35 -4.83 28.80 0.42
CA PHE A 35 -5.70 28.99 -0.74
C PHE A 35 -6.23 27.65 -1.26
N ILE A 36 -5.39 26.62 -1.42
CA ILE A 36 -5.83 25.28 -1.84
C ILE A 36 -6.86 24.72 -0.86
N PHE A 37 -6.59 24.76 0.44
CA PHE A 37 -7.50 24.26 1.47
C PHE A 37 -8.84 25.03 1.48
N SER A 38 -8.84 26.34 1.22
CA SER A 38 -10.07 27.13 1.11
C SER A 38 -10.96 26.73 -0.09
N LYS A 39 -10.43 25.95 -1.04
CA LYS A 39 -11.15 25.45 -2.22
C LYS A 39 -11.65 24.00 -2.05
N PHE A 40 -11.44 23.40 -0.90
CA PHE A 40 -12.01 22.10 -0.62
C PHE A 40 -13.53 22.19 -0.50
N ASP A 41 -14.23 21.23 -1.11
CA ASP A 41 -15.68 21.15 -1.16
C ASP A 41 -16.26 19.91 -0.46
N LYS A 42 -15.38 19.08 0.11
CA LYS A 42 -15.75 17.86 0.86
C LYS A 42 -14.97 17.78 2.17
N GLY A 43 -15.60 17.13 3.17
CA GLY A 43 -15.02 16.91 4.48
C GLY A 43 -14.83 18.16 5.33
N ASN A 44 -14.22 17.98 6.48
CA ASN A 44 -14.05 19.03 7.51
C ASN A 44 -12.64 18.99 8.10
N PHE A 45 -12.12 20.12 8.52
CA PHE A 45 -11.02 20.24 9.49
C PHE A 45 -10.84 21.71 9.97
N ILE A 46 -10.15 21.86 11.08
CA ILE A 46 -9.68 23.15 11.58
C ILE A 46 -8.18 23.03 11.81
N LEU A 47 -7.39 23.92 11.19
CA LEU A 47 -5.98 24.06 11.52
C LEU A 47 -5.80 25.11 12.60
N ILE A 48 -5.07 24.79 13.65
CA ILE A 48 -4.67 25.70 14.71
C ILE A 48 -3.14 25.73 14.85
N ASP A 49 -2.62 26.81 15.36
CA ASP A 49 -1.21 26.90 15.71
C ASP A 49 -0.93 26.28 17.10
N LYS A 50 0.36 26.29 17.50
CA LYS A 50 0.80 25.79 18.80
C LYS A 50 0.15 26.50 20.01
N ASN A 51 -0.36 27.71 19.82
CA ASN A 51 -1.05 28.52 20.83
C ASN A 51 -2.57 28.37 20.77
N ASN A 52 -3.08 27.42 19.98
CA ASN A 52 -4.49 27.16 19.70
C ASN A 52 -5.21 28.32 18.96
N ILE A 53 -4.46 29.15 18.21
CA ILE A 53 -5.04 30.19 17.37
C ILE A 53 -5.44 29.55 16.04
N GLU A 54 -6.69 29.76 15.61
CA GLU A 54 -7.21 29.27 14.35
C GLU A 54 -6.44 29.87 13.15
N ILE A 55 -5.99 29.00 12.25
CA ILE A 55 -5.29 29.38 11.01
C ILE A 55 -6.26 29.35 9.83
N ILE A 56 -7.03 28.27 9.71
CA ILE A 56 -8.09 28.07 8.71
C ILE A 56 -9.12 27.08 9.23
N LYS A 57 -10.37 27.29 8.82
CA LYS A 57 -11.50 26.41 9.10
C LYS A 57 -12.17 26.00 7.78
N VAL A 58 -12.28 24.70 7.55
CA VAL A 58 -12.97 24.09 6.39
C VAL A 58 -14.09 23.23 6.95
N ILE A 59 -15.34 23.57 6.65
CA ILE A 59 -16.52 22.82 7.08
C ILE A 59 -17.48 22.73 5.91
N ASN A 60 -17.56 21.56 5.30
CA ASN A 60 -18.47 21.26 4.20
C ASN A 60 -19.59 20.31 4.63
N GLU A 61 -19.36 19.55 5.71
CA GLU A 61 -20.26 18.53 6.23
C GLU A 61 -20.49 18.75 7.75
N PRO A 62 -21.30 19.74 8.15
CA PRO A 62 -21.39 20.21 9.55
C PRO A 62 -21.91 19.13 10.55
N ASN A 63 -22.56 18.08 10.06
CA ASN A 63 -23.05 16.98 10.89
C ASN A 63 -22.01 15.87 11.12
N LYS A 64 -20.82 15.98 10.51
CA LYS A 64 -19.70 15.06 10.69
C LYS A 64 -18.69 15.62 11.68
N GLN A 65 -17.86 14.74 12.22
CA GLN A 65 -16.75 15.13 13.08
C GLN A 65 -15.82 16.13 12.38
N ILE A 66 -15.33 17.11 13.13
CA ILE A 66 -14.42 18.14 12.62
C ILE A 66 -13.05 17.89 13.26
N PRO A 67 -12.09 17.31 12.54
CA PRO A 67 -10.74 17.12 13.03
C PRO A 67 -10.06 18.44 13.38
N LEU A 68 -9.42 18.48 14.54
CA LEU A 68 -8.58 19.57 14.96
C LEU A 68 -7.12 19.20 14.67
N VAL A 69 -6.48 19.95 13.78
CA VAL A 69 -5.08 19.74 13.39
C VAL A 69 -4.21 20.81 14.00
N LYS A 70 -3.32 20.41 14.91
CA LYS A 70 -2.45 21.33 15.63
C LYS A 70 -1.05 21.35 14.99
N ILE A 71 -0.63 22.54 14.56
CA ILE A 71 0.65 22.76 13.89
C ILE A 71 1.64 23.37 14.88
N TYR A 72 2.71 22.63 15.16
CA TYR A 72 3.79 23.06 16.07
C TYR A 72 4.88 23.86 15.33
N ASN A 73 5.14 23.53 14.07
CA ASN A 73 6.10 24.22 13.20
C ASN A 73 5.45 24.61 11.87
N GLN A 74 4.84 25.82 11.82
CA GLN A 74 4.12 26.29 10.63
C GLN A 74 5.03 26.38 9.38
N ASN A 75 6.25 26.89 9.54
CA ASN A 75 7.15 27.08 8.41
C ASN A 75 7.45 25.75 7.71
N ASN A 76 7.85 24.74 8.48
CA ASN A 76 8.15 23.42 7.93
C ASN A 76 6.89 22.73 7.39
N PHE A 77 5.79 22.78 8.12
CA PHE A 77 4.51 22.18 7.69
C PHE A 77 4.12 22.67 6.30
N PHE A 78 3.93 23.98 6.12
CA PHE A 78 3.47 24.54 4.85
C PHE A 78 4.50 24.39 3.74
N THR A 79 5.80 24.58 4.03
CA THR A 79 6.85 24.44 3.02
C THR A 79 7.03 22.98 2.58
N SER A 80 6.91 22.01 3.49
CA SER A 80 6.98 20.59 3.16
C SER A 80 5.82 20.19 2.22
N ILE A 81 4.59 20.59 2.54
CA ILE A 81 3.43 20.32 1.68
C ILE A 81 3.58 21.01 0.32
N TYR A 82 3.99 22.29 0.31
CA TYR A 82 4.17 23.05 -0.92
C TYR A 82 5.21 22.42 -1.86
N THR A 83 6.32 21.92 -1.31
CA THR A 83 7.44 21.39 -2.11
C THR A 83 7.31 19.92 -2.47
N LYS A 84 6.68 19.10 -1.60
CA LYS A 84 6.63 17.65 -1.73
C LYS A 84 5.23 17.05 -1.69
N GLY A 85 4.19 17.88 -1.57
CA GLY A 85 2.80 17.42 -1.51
C GLY A 85 2.54 16.50 -0.33
N GLU A 86 1.88 15.36 -0.61
CA GLU A 86 1.52 14.34 0.38
C GLU A 86 2.76 13.73 1.08
N LEU A 87 3.86 13.51 0.35
CA LEU A 87 5.12 13.08 0.93
C LEU A 87 5.61 14.06 2.02
N GLY A 88 5.56 15.37 1.71
CA GLY A 88 5.97 16.41 2.67
C GLY A 88 5.07 16.49 3.89
N LEU A 89 3.77 16.24 3.73
CA LEU A 89 2.82 16.17 4.84
C LEU A 89 3.17 15.01 5.79
N GLY A 90 3.40 13.81 5.24
CA GLY A 90 3.78 12.64 6.04
C GLY A 90 5.15 12.78 6.70
N GLU A 91 6.16 13.30 5.97
CA GLU A 91 7.48 13.56 6.56
C GLU A 91 7.42 14.58 7.71
N SER A 92 6.58 15.61 7.60
CA SER A 92 6.41 16.58 8.69
C SER A 92 5.68 15.97 9.90
N TYR A 93 4.77 14.99 9.69
CA TYR A 93 4.16 14.22 10.76
C TYR A 93 5.18 13.39 11.53
N ILE A 94 6.03 12.66 10.83
CA ILE A 94 7.11 11.85 11.44
C ILE A 94 8.03 12.73 12.31
N ARG A 95 8.31 13.97 11.89
CA ARG A 95 9.09 14.94 12.65
C ARG A 95 8.32 15.60 13.79
N SER A 96 7.06 15.17 14.06
CA SER A 96 6.19 15.75 15.09
C SER A 96 5.98 17.27 14.93
N GLU A 97 5.93 17.75 13.71
CA GLU A 97 5.71 19.17 13.40
C GLU A 97 4.24 19.56 13.43
N TRP A 98 3.37 18.56 13.42
CA TRP A 98 1.93 18.68 13.58
C TRP A 98 1.31 17.37 14.11
N ASP A 99 0.07 17.43 14.58
CA ASP A 99 -0.72 16.29 15.04
C ASP A 99 -2.22 16.57 14.81
N SER A 100 -3.07 15.56 14.94
CA SER A 100 -4.52 15.69 14.85
C SER A 100 -5.21 14.80 15.89
N ASP A 101 -6.29 15.31 16.48
CA ASP A 101 -7.18 14.53 17.36
C ASP A 101 -7.96 13.43 16.57
N ASN A 102 -8.10 13.59 15.26
CA ASN A 102 -8.61 12.57 14.35
C ASN A 102 -7.85 12.59 13.01
N LEU A 103 -6.69 11.94 13.02
CA LEU A 103 -5.80 11.87 11.88
C LEU A 103 -6.48 11.26 10.65
N ILE A 104 -7.28 10.19 10.85
CA ILE A 104 -7.95 9.48 9.75
C ILE A 104 -8.92 10.39 9.01
N GLU A 105 -9.78 11.12 9.73
CA GLU A 105 -10.78 11.99 9.11
C GLU A 105 -10.15 13.20 8.43
N PHE A 106 -9.05 13.74 8.99
CA PHE A 106 -8.27 14.78 8.31
C PHE A 106 -7.70 14.26 6.98
N LEU A 107 -7.03 13.12 7.00
CA LEU A 107 -6.45 12.52 5.78
C LEU A 107 -7.54 12.09 4.79
N ASN A 108 -8.70 11.61 5.26
CA ASN A 108 -9.86 11.31 4.42
C ASN A 108 -10.35 12.56 3.68
N THR A 109 -10.43 13.70 4.38
CA THR A 109 -10.77 14.98 3.75
C THR A 109 -9.77 15.34 2.63
N LEU A 110 -8.47 15.12 2.83
CA LEU A 110 -7.47 15.34 1.78
C LEU A 110 -7.67 14.39 0.59
N CYS A 111 -7.92 13.11 0.84
CA CYS A 111 -8.19 12.11 -0.19
C CYS A 111 -9.42 12.48 -1.03
N LEU A 112 -10.53 12.88 -0.41
CA LEU A 112 -11.77 13.25 -1.09
C LEU A 112 -11.59 14.46 -2.02
N ASN A 113 -10.64 15.36 -1.73
CA ASN A 113 -10.37 16.56 -2.51
C ASN A 113 -9.21 16.43 -3.50
N GLN A 114 -8.56 15.27 -3.63
CA GLN A 114 -7.36 15.12 -4.50
C GLN A 114 -7.61 15.39 -5.99
N SER A 115 -8.86 15.26 -6.46
CA SER A 115 -9.26 15.57 -7.83
C SER A 115 -9.58 17.05 -8.04
N ASN A 116 -9.49 17.88 -6.98
CA ASN A 116 -9.77 19.29 -7.05
C ASN A 116 -8.80 19.97 -8.03
N GLN A 117 -9.34 20.79 -8.95
CA GLN A 117 -8.57 21.45 -10.01
C GLN A 117 -7.48 22.41 -9.52
N TYR A 118 -7.57 22.88 -8.27
CA TYR A 118 -6.60 23.78 -7.65
C TYR A 118 -5.40 23.05 -7.05
N ILE A 119 -5.45 21.73 -6.92
CA ILE A 119 -4.29 20.95 -6.49
C ILE A 119 -3.30 20.85 -7.64
N PRO A 120 -2.06 21.34 -7.50
CA PRO A 120 -1.07 21.27 -8.56
C PRO A 120 -0.88 19.83 -9.04
N LYS A 121 -0.96 19.63 -10.37
CA LYS A 121 -0.56 18.37 -10.98
C LYS A 121 0.98 18.31 -10.93
N ILE A 122 1.55 17.79 -9.85
CA ILE A 122 2.98 17.58 -9.79
C ILE A 122 3.32 16.55 -10.86
N SER A 123 4.02 16.99 -11.90
CA SER A 123 4.55 16.12 -12.95
C SER A 123 5.66 15.29 -12.32
N LEU A 124 5.43 14.00 -12.19
CA LEU A 124 6.39 13.09 -11.59
C LEU A 124 7.42 12.71 -12.65
N THR A 125 8.66 13.01 -12.36
CA THR A 125 9.81 12.63 -13.19
C THR A 125 9.91 11.12 -13.32
N ASN A 126 10.23 10.66 -14.53
CA ASN A 126 10.41 9.28 -14.90
C ASN A 126 11.33 8.52 -13.91
N ILE A 127 10.76 7.55 -13.20
CA ILE A 127 11.58 6.55 -12.52
C ILE A 127 11.98 5.53 -13.58
N SER A 128 13.28 5.36 -13.77
CA SER A 128 13.87 4.40 -14.70
C SER A 128 13.35 2.96 -14.47
N SER A 129 13.34 2.16 -15.54
CA SER A 129 12.95 0.75 -15.54
C SER A 129 13.48 -0.04 -14.35
N SER A 130 12.60 -0.81 -13.67
CA SER A 130 13.00 -1.67 -12.57
C SER A 130 13.84 -2.84 -13.08
N SER A 131 15.10 -2.96 -12.58
CA SER A 131 15.88 -4.18 -12.73
C SER A 131 15.49 -5.20 -11.64
N GLN A 132 15.79 -6.50 -11.86
CA GLN A 132 15.59 -7.53 -10.82
C GLN A 132 16.27 -7.19 -9.50
N GLU A 133 17.47 -6.59 -9.56
CA GLU A 133 18.24 -6.16 -8.40
C GLU A 133 17.56 -5.01 -7.66
N PHE A 134 16.93 -4.10 -8.39
CA PHE A 134 16.20 -2.96 -7.81
C PHE A 134 14.93 -3.44 -7.07
N ASP A 135 14.16 -4.35 -7.67
CA ASP A 135 12.96 -4.93 -7.04
C ASP A 135 13.34 -5.73 -5.78
N LYS A 136 14.40 -6.55 -5.86
CA LYS A 136 14.91 -7.33 -4.73
C LYS A 136 15.44 -6.43 -3.60
N SER A 137 16.16 -5.35 -3.94
CA SER A 137 16.68 -4.40 -2.95
C SER A 137 15.56 -3.64 -2.24
N ASN A 138 14.51 -3.25 -2.96
CA ASN A 138 13.36 -2.53 -2.40
C ASN A 138 12.55 -3.37 -1.42
N ILE A 139 12.25 -4.62 -1.78
CA ILE A 139 11.52 -5.54 -0.90
C ILE A 139 12.39 -5.93 0.30
N LYS A 140 13.69 -6.16 0.09
CA LYS A 140 14.62 -6.42 1.19
C LYS A 140 14.64 -5.25 2.16
N HIS A 141 14.74 -4.02 1.69
CA HIS A 141 14.72 -2.82 2.53
C HIS A 141 13.43 -2.68 3.35
N HIS A 142 12.28 -3.04 2.78
CA HIS A 142 11.00 -3.02 3.50
C HIS A 142 10.97 -4.04 4.65
N TYR A 143 11.42 -5.28 4.41
CA TYR A 143 11.39 -6.35 5.43
C TYR A 143 12.62 -6.38 6.35
N ASP A 144 13.66 -5.57 6.09
CA ASP A 144 14.88 -5.47 6.93
C ASP A 144 14.63 -4.86 8.32
N ILE A 145 13.44 -4.26 8.58
CA ILE A 145 13.02 -3.86 9.93
C ILE A 145 12.96 -5.07 10.88
N GLY A 146 12.77 -6.27 10.31
CA GLY A 146 12.76 -7.55 11.03
C GLY A 146 11.34 -8.06 11.32
N ASN A 147 11.21 -9.40 11.31
CA ASN A 147 9.95 -10.11 11.53
C ASN A 147 9.26 -9.71 12.83
N ASP A 148 10.04 -9.44 13.86
CA ASP A 148 9.54 -9.09 15.19
C ASP A 148 8.67 -7.81 15.18
N PHE A 149 9.05 -6.80 14.39
CA PHE A 149 8.25 -5.59 14.24
C PHE A 149 6.87 -5.88 13.66
N TYR A 150 6.81 -6.66 12.58
CA TYR A 150 5.54 -7.01 11.92
C TYR A 150 4.61 -7.80 12.85
N MET A 151 5.17 -8.69 13.69
CA MET A 151 4.38 -9.50 14.65
C MET A 151 3.75 -8.65 15.76
N GLN A 152 4.13 -7.37 15.92
CA GLN A 152 3.46 -6.50 16.89
C GLN A 152 2.04 -6.12 16.45
N PHE A 153 1.75 -6.10 15.16
CA PHE A 153 0.44 -5.73 14.62
C PHE A 153 -0.21 -6.82 13.75
N LEU A 154 0.55 -7.72 13.11
CA LEU A 154 0.00 -8.90 12.42
C LEU A 154 -0.35 -9.99 13.46
N ARG A 155 -1.41 -9.75 14.23
CA ARG A 155 -1.80 -10.59 15.36
C ARG A 155 -2.92 -11.55 15.02
N ASP A 156 -2.87 -12.09 13.81
CA ASP A 156 -3.73 -13.18 13.35
C ASP A 156 -2.92 -14.46 13.14
N ASP A 157 -3.60 -15.63 13.15
CA ASP A 157 -2.94 -16.94 13.03
C ASP A 157 -2.17 -17.11 11.71
N LEU A 158 -2.60 -16.40 10.67
CA LEU A 158 -2.02 -16.50 9.32
C LEU A 158 -0.87 -15.50 9.10
N ASN A 159 -0.63 -14.55 10.03
CA ASN A 159 0.32 -13.45 9.89
C ASN A 159 0.18 -12.76 8.51
N ALA A 160 -1.05 -12.51 8.11
CA ALA A 160 -1.37 -12.07 6.76
C ALA A 160 -1.23 -10.54 6.64
N TYR A 161 -0.17 -10.07 5.97
CA TYR A 161 0.03 -8.65 5.68
C TYR A 161 -0.75 -8.21 4.43
N SER A 162 -2.06 -8.45 4.45
CA SER A 162 -3.00 -8.14 3.37
C SER A 162 -4.42 -8.00 3.90
N CYS A 163 -5.32 -7.44 3.10
CA CYS A 163 -6.71 -7.17 3.47
C CYS A 163 -7.42 -8.41 4.03
N GLY A 164 -8.02 -8.31 5.21
CA GLY A 164 -8.98 -9.29 5.72
C GLY A 164 -10.39 -9.04 5.16
N PHE A 165 -11.25 -10.08 5.07
CA PHE A 165 -12.63 -9.93 4.60
C PHE A 165 -13.62 -9.92 5.76
N TRP A 166 -14.28 -8.78 5.94
CA TRP A 166 -15.21 -8.50 7.02
C TRP A 166 -16.64 -8.64 6.49
N PHE A 167 -17.24 -9.80 6.69
CA PHE A 167 -18.66 -10.04 6.44
C PHE A 167 -19.48 -9.72 7.71
N GLU A 168 -20.80 -9.72 7.63
CA GLU A 168 -21.67 -9.34 8.76
C GLU A 168 -21.39 -10.12 10.06
N SER A 169 -21.04 -11.41 9.95
CA SER A 169 -20.70 -12.28 11.08
C SER A 169 -19.20 -12.29 11.45
N THR A 170 -18.42 -11.35 10.96
CA THR A 170 -16.98 -11.34 11.20
C THR A 170 -16.63 -10.44 12.37
N ASP A 171 -16.16 -11.02 13.47
CA ASP A 171 -15.89 -10.29 14.71
C ASP A 171 -14.40 -9.94 14.89
N THR A 172 -13.49 -10.83 14.47
CA THR A 172 -12.06 -10.67 14.72
C THR A 172 -11.23 -10.54 13.44
N LEU A 173 -10.03 -9.98 13.56
CA LEU A 173 -9.06 -9.97 12.47
C LEU A 173 -8.73 -11.38 11.98
N ASN A 174 -8.68 -12.34 12.90
CA ASN A 174 -8.42 -13.73 12.59
C ASN A 174 -9.50 -14.31 11.67
N ASP A 175 -10.79 -14.11 12.00
CA ASP A 175 -11.90 -14.52 11.17
C ASP A 175 -11.88 -13.85 9.80
N ALA A 176 -11.54 -12.53 9.76
CA ALA A 176 -11.44 -11.80 8.51
C ALA A 176 -10.34 -12.35 7.59
N GLN A 177 -9.20 -12.77 8.15
CA GLN A 177 -8.12 -13.36 7.38
C GLN A 177 -8.49 -14.78 6.89
N TYR A 178 -9.13 -15.60 7.72
CA TYR A 178 -9.66 -16.90 7.29
C TYR A 178 -10.75 -16.74 6.21
N ASN A 179 -11.64 -15.77 6.33
CA ASN A 179 -12.67 -15.48 5.32
C ASN A 179 -12.07 -15.17 3.95
N LYS A 180 -11.01 -14.34 3.92
CA LYS A 180 -10.28 -14.06 2.68
C LYS A 180 -9.72 -15.34 2.06
N VAL A 181 -8.99 -16.15 2.84
CA VAL A 181 -8.36 -17.36 2.32
C VAL A 181 -9.39 -18.39 1.88
N ASN A 182 -10.47 -18.59 2.64
CA ASN A 182 -11.56 -19.49 2.27
C ASN A 182 -12.26 -19.03 0.98
N THR A 183 -12.42 -17.71 0.77
CA THR A 183 -12.94 -17.15 -0.48
C THR A 183 -12.03 -17.49 -1.68
N ILE A 184 -10.71 -17.42 -1.50
CA ILE A 184 -9.74 -17.79 -2.54
C ILE A 184 -9.80 -19.30 -2.83
N ILE A 185 -9.84 -20.15 -1.81
CA ILE A 185 -9.99 -21.61 -1.96
C ILE A 185 -11.26 -21.94 -2.77
N LYS A 186 -12.38 -21.30 -2.42
CA LYS A 186 -13.66 -21.48 -3.13
C LYS A 186 -13.56 -21.06 -4.59
N LYS A 187 -12.92 -19.94 -4.89
CA LYS A 187 -12.74 -19.42 -6.26
C LYS A 187 -11.82 -20.30 -7.09
N LEU A 188 -10.76 -20.85 -6.50
CA LEU A 188 -9.86 -21.80 -7.15
C LEU A 188 -10.53 -23.14 -7.47
N GLN A 189 -11.54 -23.57 -6.71
CA GLN A 189 -12.19 -24.88 -6.80
C GLN A 189 -11.16 -26.04 -6.70
N ILE A 190 -10.29 -25.96 -5.70
CA ILE A 190 -9.15 -26.88 -5.52
C ILE A 190 -9.66 -28.31 -5.35
N LYS A 191 -9.12 -29.23 -6.15
CA LYS A 191 -9.31 -30.67 -6.00
C LYS A 191 -8.25 -31.23 -5.06
N PRO A 192 -8.56 -32.26 -4.26
CA PRO A 192 -7.55 -32.93 -3.41
C PRO A 192 -6.36 -33.44 -4.21
N ASN A 193 -5.20 -33.49 -3.54
CA ASN A 193 -3.91 -33.96 -4.13
C ASN A 193 -3.38 -33.10 -5.28
N SER A 194 -3.82 -31.87 -5.41
CA SER A 194 -3.36 -30.93 -6.44
C SER A 194 -2.02 -30.31 -6.09
N SER A 195 -1.33 -29.78 -7.10
CA SER A 195 -0.16 -28.92 -6.99
C SER A 195 -0.59 -27.45 -7.05
N ILE A 196 -0.21 -26.66 -6.06
CA ILE A 196 -0.62 -25.26 -5.92
C ILE A 196 0.62 -24.36 -5.81
N LEU A 197 0.60 -23.22 -6.49
CA LEU A 197 1.63 -22.19 -6.37
C LEU A 197 1.07 -20.97 -5.62
N ASP A 198 1.82 -20.51 -4.62
CA ASP A 198 1.62 -19.23 -3.92
C ASP A 198 2.70 -18.23 -4.35
N ILE A 199 2.34 -17.19 -5.10
CA ILE A 199 3.28 -16.17 -5.55
C ILE A 199 3.28 -15.01 -4.56
N GLY A 200 4.38 -14.87 -3.79
CA GLY A 200 4.48 -13.91 -2.70
C GLY A 200 3.92 -14.48 -1.40
N CYS A 201 4.36 -15.67 -1.02
CA CYS A 201 3.78 -16.47 0.06
C CYS A 201 4.00 -15.90 1.48
N GLY A 202 4.79 -14.83 1.64
CA GLY A 202 5.13 -14.31 2.95
C GLY A 202 5.76 -15.40 3.85
N TRP A 203 5.31 -15.51 5.09
CA TRP A 203 5.78 -16.52 6.04
C TRP A 203 5.22 -17.93 5.77
N GLY A 204 4.42 -18.13 4.71
CA GLY A 204 3.91 -19.43 4.31
C GLY A 204 2.71 -19.96 5.13
N LYS A 205 2.19 -19.19 6.09
CA LYS A 205 1.07 -19.65 6.93
C LYS A 205 -0.22 -19.84 6.12
N ILE A 206 -0.49 -18.97 5.14
CA ILE A 206 -1.60 -19.13 4.20
C ILE A 206 -1.41 -20.40 3.37
N ALA A 207 -0.20 -20.61 2.84
CA ALA A 207 0.14 -21.81 2.07
C ALA A 207 -0.09 -23.09 2.91
N ASN A 208 0.33 -23.09 4.17
CA ASN A 208 0.11 -24.22 5.07
C ASN A 208 -1.39 -24.47 5.35
N TYR A 209 -2.15 -23.42 5.63
CA TYR A 209 -3.60 -23.53 5.82
C TYR A 209 -4.31 -24.10 4.59
N ILE A 210 -3.98 -23.62 3.38
CA ILE A 210 -4.55 -24.13 2.13
C ILE A 210 -4.17 -25.59 1.92
N ALA A 211 -2.91 -25.95 2.14
CA ALA A 211 -2.45 -27.33 2.01
C ALA A 211 -3.21 -28.29 2.94
N ASP A 212 -3.45 -27.87 4.20
CA ASP A 212 -4.21 -28.66 5.18
C ASP A 212 -5.68 -28.76 4.80
N LYS A 213 -6.30 -27.65 4.46
CA LYS A 213 -7.73 -27.56 4.16
C LYS A 213 -8.14 -28.33 2.91
N THR A 214 -7.23 -28.41 1.93
CA THR A 214 -7.53 -29.00 0.61
C THR A 214 -6.86 -30.35 0.36
N ASN A 215 -6.07 -30.84 1.33
CA ASN A 215 -5.22 -32.02 1.17
C ASN A 215 -4.37 -31.95 -0.12
N SER A 216 -3.70 -30.82 -0.35
CA SER A 216 -2.92 -30.53 -1.56
C SER A 216 -1.48 -30.17 -1.20
N LYS A 217 -0.59 -30.12 -2.20
CA LYS A 217 0.79 -29.66 -2.02
C LYS A 217 0.89 -28.21 -2.46
N VAL A 218 1.50 -27.34 -1.61
CA VAL A 218 1.70 -25.94 -1.93
C VAL A 218 3.19 -25.64 -2.03
N THR A 219 3.58 -25.03 -3.15
CA THR A 219 4.89 -24.38 -3.30
C THR A 219 4.68 -22.88 -3.14
N GLY A 220 5.26 -22.31 -2.10
CA GLY A 220 5.27 -20.87 -1.90
C GLY A 220 6.60 -20.28 -2.36
N ILE A 221 6.55 -19.17 -3.09
CA ILE A 221 7.76 -18.43 -3.45
C ILE A 221 7.76 -17.05 -2.81
N THR A 222 8.93 -16.65 -2.35
CA THR A 222 9.22 -15.32 -1.77
C THR A 222 10.60 -14.88 -2.21
N ILE A 223 10.91 -13.59 -2.11
CA ILE A 223 12.27 -13.07 -2.33
C ILE A 223 12.96 -12.65 -1.02
N SER A 224 12.37 -13.00 0.13
CA SER A 224 12.90 -12.74 1.46
C SER A 224 13.56 -14.01 2.04
N ASP A 225 14.87 -13.90 2.36
CA ASP A 225 15.63 -14.96 3.01
C ASP A 225 15.04 -15.35 4.38
N GLU A 226 14.53 -14.36 5.13
CA GLU A 226 13.95 -14.58 6.45
C GLU A 226 12.62 -15.34 6.41
N GLN A 227 11.81 -15.07 5.37
CA GLN A 227 10.54 -15.79 5.15
C GLN A 227 10.81 -17.25 4.72
N GLU A 228 11.81 -17.49 3.86
CA GLU A 228 12.22 -18.84 3.49
C GLU A 228 12.71 -19.63 4.71
N LYS A 229 13.63 -19.05 5.51
CA LYS A 229 14.12 -19.68 6.75
C LYS A 229 12.99 -20.04 7.69
N TYR A 230 12.01 -19.16 7.86
CA TYR A 230 10.83 -19.43 8.67
C TYR A 230 10.07 -20.65 8.14
N GLY A 231 9.87 -20.73 6.82
CA GLY A 231 9.18 -21.84 6.17
C GLY A 231 9.91 -23.17 6.33
N LEU A 232 11.24 -23.18 6.17
CA LEU A 232 12.07 -24.38 6.33
C LEU A 232 12.02 -24.98 7.74
N ILE A 233 11.86 -24.13 8.76
CA ILE A 233 11.80 -24.56 10.17
C ILE A 233 10.40 -25.04 10.55
N ASN A 234 9.35 -24.40 10.04
CA ASN A 234 7.99 -24.54 10.57
C ASN A 234 7.08 -25.48 9.74
N TYR A 235 7.46 -25.85 8.51
CA TYR A 235 6.59 -26.67 7.66
C TYR A 235 7.25 -27.95 7.18
N ASN A 236 6.41 -28.98 6.99
CA ASN A 236 6.83 -30.22 6.33
C ASN A 236 7.01 -29.96 4.82
N PRO A 237 8.22 -30.06 4.26
CA PRO A 237 8.51 -29.72 2.86
C PRO A 237 7.83 -30.65 1.83
N ILE A 238 7.32 -31.82 2.26
CA ILE A 238 6.53 -32.70 1.38
C ILE A 238 5.15 -32.09 1.09
N LYS A 239 4.62 -31.30 2.04
CA LYS A 239 3.29 -30.69 1.97
C LYS A 239 3.34 -29.22 1.61
N VAL A 240 4.24 -28.47 2.23
CA VAL A 240 4.43 -27.03 2.01
C VAL A 240 5.92 -26.74 1.81
N LYS A 241 6.29 -26.33 0.61
CA LYS A 241 7.67 -25.97 0.28
C LYS A 241 7.76 -24.47 0.07
N ILE A 242 8.54 -23.78 0.90
CA ILE A 242 8.83 -22.35 0.74
C ILE A 242 10.21 -22.20 0.10
N ILE A 243 10.30 -21.35 -0.94
CA ILE A 243 11.52 -21.18 -1.74
C ILE A 243 11.80 -19.70 -1.90
N ASN A 244 13.04 -19.26 -1.64
CA ASN A 244 13.49 -17.95 -2.03
C ASN A 244 13.74 -17.94 -3.55
N MET A 245 12.76 -17.48 -4.30
CA MET A 245 12.79 -17.46 -5.77
C MET A 245 12.01 -16.27 -6.32
N ASP A 246 12.59 -15.60 -7.29
CA ASP A 246 11.87 -14.63 -8.12
C ASP A 246 10.88 -15.35 -9.04
N TYR A 247 9.62 -14.90 -9.10
CA TYR A 247 8.58 -15.51 -9.93
C TYR A 247 8.97 -15.60 -11.42
N ARG A 248 9.86 -14.73 -11.89
CA ARG A 248 10.37 -14.71 -13.27
C ARG A 248 11.15 -15.98 -13.64
N LEU A 249 11.69 -16.67 -12.64
CA LEU A 249 12.48 -17.91 -12.80
C LEU A 249 11.63 -19.18 -12.75
N LEU A 250 10.32 -19.09 -12.51
CA LEU A 250 9.42 -20.23 -12.45
C LEU A 250 9.36 -20.98 -13.79
N LEU A 251 9.51 -22.30 -13.74
CA LEU A 251 9.39 -23.19 -14.90
C LEU A 251 8.37 -24.31 -14.70
N GLU A 252 8.07 -24.66 -13.46
CA GLU A 252 7.15 -25.73 -13.08
C GLU A 252 5.70 -25.37 -13.41
N LYS A 253 4.86 -26.40 -13.61
CA LYS A 253 3.44 -26.25 -13.86
C LYS A 253 2.61 -26.69 -12.67
N PHE A 254 1.56 -25.93 -12.37
CA PHE A 254 0.67 -26.12 -11.23
C PHE A 254 -0.78 -26.27 -11.67
N ASP A 255 -1.57 -27.02 -10.90
CA ASP A 255 -3.01 -27.14 -11.12
C ASP A 255 -3.72 -25.84 -10.77
N TYR A 256 -3.25 -25.17 -9.71
CA TYR A 256 -3.79 -23.89 -9.25
C TYR A 256 -2.67 -22.92 -8.89
N ILE A 257 -2.95 -21.65 -9.09
CA ILE A 257 -2.03 -20.55 -8.73
C ILE A 257 -2.85 -19.51 -7.95
N TYR A 258 -2.26 -18.89 -6.95
CA TYR A 258 -2.79 -17.69 -6.35
C TYR A 258 -1.68 -16.69 -6.00
N SER A 259 -2.08 -15.42 -5.89
CA SER A 259 -1.21 -14.33 -5.44
C SER A 259 -2.03 -13.35 -4.63
N ILE A 260 -1.57 -12.98 -3.44
CA ILE A 260 -2.29 -12.13 -2.48
C ILE A 260 -1.41 -10.96 -2.06
N GLY A 261 -1.75 -9.73 -2.50
CA GLY A 261 -1.03 -8.52 -2.10
C GLY A 261 0.43 -8.46 -2.54
N MET A 262 0.77 -9.16 -3.63
CA MET A 262 2.10 -9.14 -4.22
C MET A 262 2.12 -8.36 -5.55
N PHE A 263 1.00 -8.34 -6.27
CA PHE A 263 0.91 -7.75 -7.61
C PHE A 263 1.12 -6.23 -7.60
N GLU A 264 0.89 -5.57 -6.47
CA GLU A 264 1.20 -4.16 -6.21
C GLU A 264 2.71 -3.85 -6.33
N HIS A 265 3.56 -4.87 -6.24
CA HIS A 265 5.01 -4.79 -6.47
C HIS A 265 5.40 -5.08 -7.93
N VAL A 266 4.44 -5.54 -8.75
CA VAL A 266 4.63 -5.69 -10.20
C VAL A 266 4.27 -4.37 -10.85
N ARG A 267 5.23 -3.70 -11.49
CA ARG A 267 4.98 -2.45 -12.21
C ARG A 267 4.32 -2.73 -13.54
N TYR A 268 3.55 -1.76 -14.06
CA TYR A 268 2.80 -1.90 -15.31
C TYR A 268 3.66 -2.40 -16.48
N GLU A 269 4.91 -1.95 -16.57
CA GLU A 269 5.87 -2.35 -17.60
C GLU A 269 6.18 -3.85 -17.56
N ASN A 270 5.96 -4.51 -16.42
CA ASN A 270 6.23 -5.94 -16.21
C ASN A 270 4.96 -6.82 -16.28
N TYR A 271 3.77 -6.25 -16.51
CA TYR A 271 2.52 -7.02 -16.53
C TYR A 271 2.50 -8.08 -17.62
N ASP A 272 3.01 -7.77 -18.82
CA ASP A 272 3.09 -8.76 -19.92
C ASP A 272 3.93 -9.96 -19.50
N MET A 273 5.10 -9.72 -18.94
CA MET A 273 5.98 -10.78 -18.44
C MET A 273 5.31 -11.60 -17.32
N PHE A 274 4.65 -10.95 -16.37
CA PHE A 274 3.94 -11.62 -15.29
C PHE A 274 2.85 -12.56 -15.83
N PHE A 275 1.96 -12.08 -16.70
CA PHE A 275 0.89 -12.91 -17.25
C PHE A 275 1.39 -14.00 -18.21
N GLN A 276 2.48 -13.79 -18.93
CA GLN A 276 3.15 -14.85 -19.70
C GLN A 276 3.67 -15.98 -18.81
N ILE A 277 4.22 -15.65 -17.64
CA ILE A 277 4.67 -16.62 -16.65
C ILE A 277 3.48 -17.38 -16.08
N ILE A 278 2.40 -16.70 -15.70
CA ILE A 278 1.16 -17.35 -15.25
C ILE A 278 0.67 -18.33 -16.31
N LYS A 279 0.59 -17.92 -17.59
CA LYS A 279 0.18 -18.78 -18.70
C LYS A 279 1.06 -20.02 -18.85
N ARG A 280 2.36 -19.85 -18.70
CA ARG A 280 3.34 -20.95 -18.79
C ARG A 280 3.20 -21.94 -17.63
N CYS A 281 2.99 -21.42 -16.41
CA CYS A 281 2.99 -22.20 -15.19
C CYS A 281 1.61 -22.80 -14.85
N LEU A 282 0.53 -22.35 -15.45
CA LEU A 282 -0.81 -22.88 -15.23
C LEU A 282 -1.07 -24.08 -16.14
N LYS A 283 -1.40 -25.25 -15.56
CA LYS A 283 -1.79 -26.44 -16.34
C LYS A 283 -3.11 -26.21 -17.07
N PRO A 284 -3.41 -26.95 -18.16
CA PRO A 284 -4.74 -26.95 -18.77
C PRO A 284 -5.83 -27.29 -17.71
N GLY A 285 -6.96 -26.57 -17.75
CA GLY A 285 -8.04 -26.71 -16.74
C GLY A 285 -7.72 -26.09 -15.39
N GLY A 286 -6.55 -25.55 -15.20
CA GLY A 286 -6.13 -24.87 -13.97
C GLY A 286 -6.73 -23.48 -13.82
N ARG A 287 -6.69 -22.94 -12.59
CA ARG A 287 -7.16 -21.59 -12.27
C ARG A 287 -6.10 -20.78 -11.55
N PHE A 288 -6.03 -19.51 -11.89
CA PHE A 288 -5.25 -18.52 -11.16
C PHE A 288 -6.20 -17.51 -10.49
N VAL A 289 -6.05 -17.31 -9.19
CA VAL A 289 -6.76 -16.25 -8.46
C VAL A 289 -5.76 -15.15 -8.08
N LEU A 290 -6.00 -13.96 -8.60
CA LEU A 290 -5.27 -12.75 -8.24
C LEU A 290 -6.11 -11.94 -7.26
N HIS A 291 -5.56 -11.68 -6.05
CA HIS A 291 -6.07 -10.74 -5.06
C HIS A 291 -5.09 -9.57 -4.97
N THR A 292 -5.54 -8.38 -5.31
CA THR A 292 -4.70 -7.18 -5.31
C THR A 292 -5.51 -5.93 -4.99
N ILE A 293 -4.84 -4.92 -4.44
CA ILE A 293 -5.41 -3.57 -4.34
C ILE A 293 -5.60 -3.02 -5.75
N ILE A 294 -6.69 -2.33 -5.99
CA ILE A 294 -6.98 -1.69 -7.28
C ILE A 294 -7.57 -0.30 -7.10
N THR A 295 -7.45 0.51 -8.14
CA THR A 295 -8.31 1.69 -8.33
C THR A 295 -9.29 1.42 -9.46
N PHE A 296 -10.55 1.81 -9.25
CA PHE A 296 -11.61 1.70 -10.26
C PHE A 296 -11.65 2.91 -11.19
N ASP A 297 -11.07 4.03 -10.76
CA ASP A 297 -11.04 5.26 -11.54
C ASP A 297 -9.79 5.30 -12.43
N SER A 298 -9.98 5.12 -13.73
CA SER A 298 -8.92 5.22 -14.74
C SER A 298 -8.28 6.61 -14.82
N SER A 299 -8.98 7.65 -14.34
CA SER A 299 -8.44 9.02 -14.23
C SER A 299 -7.63 9.23 -12.95
N SER A 300 -7.66 8.28 -12.01
CA SER A 300 -6.99 8.39 -10.72
C SER A 300 -5.49 8.59 -10.88
N LYS A 301 -4.97 9.59 -10.17
CA LYS A 301 -3.54 9.89 -10.13
C LYS A 301 -2.76 8.90 -9.24
N ILE A 302 -3.45 8.11 -8.40
CA ILE A 302 -2.85 7.15 -7.46
C ILE A 302 -2.11 6.04 -8.19
N SER A 303 -2.63 5.61 -9.35
CA SER A 303 -1.98 4.58 -10.17
C SER A 303 -0.71 5.07 -10.87
N LYS A 304 -0.49 6.38 -10.96
CA LYS A 304 0.75 6.93 -11.53
C LYS A 304 1.85 6.81 -10.47
N ILE A 305 2.96 6.22 -10.87
CA ILE A 305 4.16 6.15 -10.03
C ILE A 305 4.51 7.57 -9.61
N GLY A 306 4.42 7.84 -8.32
CA GLY A 306 4.71 9.12 -7.72
C GLY A 306 5.54 8.95 -6.46
N ASN A 307 6.35 9.93 -6.15
CA ASN A 307 7.00 10.05 -4.86
C ASN A 307 5.95 10.46 -3.82
N ASN A 308 5.06 9.53 -3.44
CA ASN A 308 4.21 9.70 -2.28
C ASN A 308 4.86 9.06 -1.06
N PHE A 309 4.26 9.27 0.11
CA PHE A 309 4.80 8.76 1.37
C PHE A 309 4.96 7.24 1.37
N VAL A 310 3.94 6.52 0.89
CA VAL A 310 3.92 5.05 0.88
C VAL A 310 5.00 4.49 -0.04
N THR A 311 5.12 5.02 -1.26
CA THR A 311 6.13 4.55 -2.22
C THR A 311 7.55 5.02 -1.90
N THR A 312 7.72 6.03 -1.05
CA THR A 312 9.04 6.50 -0.62
C THR A 312 9.52 5.77 0.62
N HIS A 313 8.65 5.59 1.61
CA HIS A 313 9.07 5.16 2.96
C HIS A 313 8.65 3.74 3.33
N ILE A 314 7.64 3.15 2.66
CA ILE A 314 7.07 1.85 3.03
C ILE A 314 7.27 0.81 1.93
N PHE A 315 6.79 1.09 0.71
CA PHE A 315 6.86 0.15 -0.43
C PHE A 315 7.57 0.80 -1.63
N PRO A 316 8.90 0.94 -1.60
CA PRO A 316 9.63 1.52 -2.71
C PRO A 316 9.33 0.79 -4.02
N GLY A 317 8.97 1.55 -5.07
CA GLY A 317 8.63 0.99 -6.38
C GLY A 317 7.22 0.38 -6.49
N GLY A 318 6.44 0.35 -5.42
CA GLY A 318 5.04 -0.11 -5.44
C GLY A 318 4.16 0.73 -6.35
N GLN A 319 3.20 0.09 -7.02
CA GLN A 319 2.24 0.74 -7.90
C GLN A 319 0.86 0.11 -7.72
N ILE A 320 -0.16 0.93 -7.46
CA ILE A 320 -1.53 0.43 -7.39
C ILE A 320 -2.05 0.24 -8.81
N PRO A 321 -2.43 -0.99 -9.22
CA PRO A 321 -2.96 -1.26 -10.53
C PRO A 321 -4.34 -0.62 -10.74
N GLN A 322 -4.61 -0.20 -11.98
CA GLN A 322 -5.97 0.10 -12.42
C GLN A 322 -6.64 -1.20 -12.87
N ASN A 323 -7.93 -1.34 -12.58
CA ASN A 323 -8.69 -2.50 -12.98
C ASN A 323 -8.57 -2.80 -14.49
N ASP A 324 -8.71 -1.78 -15.33
CA ASP A 324 -8.64 -1.92 -16.78
C ASP A 324 -7.26 -2.38 -17.28
N TRP A 325 -6.18 -2.00 -16.59
CA TRP A 325 -4.84 -2.47 -16.94
C TRP A 325 -4.72 -3.98 -16.79
N ILE A 326 -5.23 -4.53 -15.68
CA ILE A 326 -5.21 -5.97 -15.43
C ILE A 326 -6.04 -6.68 -16.48
N LEU A 327 -7.29 -6.26 -16.72
CA LEU A 327 -8.20 -6.88 -17.67
C LEU A 327 -7.63 -6.89 -19.09
N ASN A 328 -7.04 -5.78 -19.53
CA ASN A 328 -6.44 -5.68 -20.85
C ASN A 328 -5.20 -6.57 -20.97
N LYS A 329 -4.29 -6.51 -19.98
CA LYS A 329 -3.05 -7.30 -20.03
C LYS A 329 -3.27 -8.80 -19.92
N VAL A 330 -4.25 -9.26 -19.17
CA VAL A 330 -4.67 -10.67 -19.15
C VAL A 330 -5.08 -11.11 -20.56
N ARG A 331 -5.94 -10.33 -21.23
CA ARG A 331 -6.43 -10.63 -22.58
C ARG A 331 -5.31 -10.58 -23.63
N GLU A 332 -4.47 -9.54 -23.62
CA GLU A 332 -3.35 -9.35 -24.54
C GLU A 332 -2.36 -10.53 -24.49
N ASN A 333 -2.20 -11.17 -23.32
CA ASN A 333 -1.35 -12.33 -23.15
C ASN A 333 -2.08 -13.67 -23.40
N GLY A 334 -3.30 -13.64 -23.94
CA GLY A 334 -4.07 -14.83 -24.32
C GLY A 334 -4.50 -15.68 -23.11
N LEU A 335 -4.78 -15.03 -22.00
CA LEU A 335 -5.47 -15.55 -20.83
C LEU A 335 -6.89 -14.97 -20.78
N ASN A 336 -7.80 -15.61 -20.03
CA ASN A 336 -9.18 -15.16 -19.89
C ASN A 336 -9.52 -14.92 -18.43
N VAL A 337 -10.12 -13.77 -18.13
CA VAL A 337 -10.79 -13.50 -16.85
C VAL A 337 -12.20 -14.05 -16.95
N ILE A 338 -12.48 -15.17 -16.26
CA ILE A 338 -13.82 -15.78 -16.23
C ILE A 338 -14.70 -15.23 -15.12
N HIS A 339 -14.11 -14.55 -14.14
CA HIS A 339 -14.82 -13.84 -13.08
C HIS A 339 -13.96 -12.71 -12.53
N PHE A 340 -14.58 -11.56 -12.34
CA PHE A 340 -14.04 -10.43 -11.60
C PHE A 340 -15.00 -10.03 -10.50
N GLU A 341 -14.49 -9.81 -9.31
CA GLU A 341 -15.25 -9.29 -8.17
C GLU A 341 -14.46 -8.16 -7.51
N GLY A 342 -15.07 -6.98 -7.49
CA GLY A 342 -14.54 -5.81 -6.81
C GLY A 342 -15.13 -5.68 -5.41
N PHE A 343 -14.28 -5.56 -4.41
CA PHE A 343 -14.67 -5.28 -3.03
C PHE A 343 -14.37 -3.83 -2.70
N GLY A 344 -15.30 -3.16 -2.03
CA GLY A 344 -15.13 -1.79 -1.54
C GLY A 344 -13.99 -1.68 -0.52
N GLY A 345 -13.53 -0.46 -0.31
CA GLY A 345 -12.40 -0.16 0.57
C GLY A 345 -12.61 -0.52 2.05
N GLN A 346 -13.86 -0.66 2.51
CA GLN A 346 -14.19 -0.90 3.92
C GLN A 346 -13.49 -2.10 4.53
N HIS A 347 -13.28 -3.17 3.76
CA HIS A 347 -12.57 -4.36 4.24
C HIS A 347 -11.13 -4.02 4.63
N TYR A 348 -10.43 -3.29 3.78
CA TYR A 348 -9.04 -2.93 4.07
C TYR A 348 -8.94 -1.80 5.11
N ALA A 349 -9.82 -0.81 5.04
CA ALA A 349 -9.87 0.26 6.04
C ALA A 349 -10.00 -0.33 7.46
N LYS A 350 -10.94 -1.28 7.68
CA LYS A 350 -11.09 -1.96 8.97
C LYS A 350 -9.85 -2.78 9.36
N THR A 351 -9.20 -3.44 8.41
CA THR A 351 -7.97 -4.20 8.65
C THR A 351 -6.83 -3.28 9.10
N LEU A 352 -6.61 -2.17 8.38
CA LEU A 352 -5.57 -1.17 8.69
C LEU A 352 -5.80 -0.49 10.04
N LYS A 353 -7.07 -0.15 10.36
CA LYS A 353 -7.46 0.37 11.66
C LYS A 353 -7.02 -0.56 12.79
N ILE A 354 -7.33 -1.85 12.68
CA ILE A 354 -6.98 -2.85 13.71
C ILE A 354 -5.46 -3.02 13.83
N TRP A 355 -4.72 -3.07 12.72
CA TRP A 355 -3.26 -3.10 12.77
C TRP A 355 -2.69 -1.87 13.47
N ARG A 356 -3.23 -0.68 13.17
CA ARG A 356 -2.85 0.57 13.82
C ARG A 356 -3.12 0.53 15.33
N GLU A 357 -4.29 0.06 15.75
CA GLU A 357 -4.65 -0.12 17.16
C GLU A 357 -3.68 -1.09 17.87
N PHE A 358 -3.37 -2.24 17.27
CA PHE A 358 -2.40 -3.19 17.83
C PHE A 358 -0.99 -2.60 17.96
N MET A 359 -0.55 -1.84 16.97
CA MET A 359 0.72 -1.13 17.00
C MET A 359 0.78 -0.12 18.16
N TRP A 360 -0.28 0.66 18.37
CA TRP A 360 -0.36 1.61 19.47
C TRP A 360 -0.43 0.95 20.85
N ILE A 361 -1.08 -0.20 21.00
CA ILE A 361 -1.04 -1.02 22.21
C ILE A 361 0.41 -1.45 22.54
N LYS A 362 1.27 -1.60 21.52
CA LYS A 362 2.68 -1.96 21.65
C LYS A 362 3.64 -0.77 21.57
N LYS A 363 3.13 0.46 21.70
CA LYS A 363 3.89 1.71 21.59
C LYS A 363 5.20 1.69 22.36
N ASP A 364 5.16 1.38 23.65
CA ASP A 364 6.35 1.43 24.51
C ASP A 364 7.42 0.42 24.10
N TYR A 365 6.99 -0.77 23.70
CA TYR A 365 7.88 -1.78 23.14
C TYR A 365 8.54 -1.33 21.84
N ILE A 366 7.75 -0.83 20.90
CA ILE A 366 8.24 -0.35 19.59
C ILE A 366 9.19 0.83 19.79
N GLN A 367 8.83 1.77 20.65
CA GLN A 367 9.65 2.95 20.92
C GLN A 367 10.98 2.58 21.58
N SER A 368 10.99 1.63 22.52
CA SER A 368 12.20 1.20 23.22
C SER A 368 13.14 0.38 22.34
N LYS A 369 12.60 -0.49 21.50
CA LYS A 369 13.40 -1.40 20.67
C LYS A 369 13.83 -0.80 19.33
N TYR A 370 13.02 0.10 18.78
CA TYR A 370 13.24 0.72 17.47
C TYR A 370 13.37 2.24 17.61
N SER A 371 12.27 2.98 17.40
CA SER A 371 12.23 4.43 17.62
C SER A 371 10.79 4.95 17.64
N TYR A 372 10.59 6.15 18.19
CA TYR A 372 9.31 6.87 18.08
C TYR A 372 9.03 7.30 16.64
N GLU A 373 10.06 7.64 15.88
CA GLU A 373 9.96 7.98 14.47
C GLU A 373 9.39 6.82 13.63
N LEU A 374 9.84 5.59 13.88
CA LEU A 374 9.29 4.40 13.23
C LEU A 374 7.83 4.18 13.56
N LEU A 375 7.44 4.39 14.82
CA LEU A 375 6.04 4.32 15.25
C LEU A 375 5.18 5.33 14.48
N LEU A 376 5.59 6.60 14.41
CA LEU A 376 4.89 7.64 13.66
C LEU A 376 4.86 7.38 12.16
N LYS A 377 5.92 6.81 11.60
CA LYS A 377 5.98 6.41 10.20
C LYS A 377 4.89 5.40 9.85
N TYR A 378 4.72 4.36 10.65
CA TYR A 378 3.69 3.34 10.44
C TYR A 378 2.29 3.84 10.83
N ASP A 379 2.17 4.72 11.82
CA ASP A 379 0.92 5.38 12.16
C ASP A 379 0.38 6.21 10.99
N TYR A 380 1.23 7.05 10.39
CA TYR A 380 0.86 7.81 9.20
C TYR A 380 0.55 6.90 8.01
N TYR A 381 1.37 5.87 7.77
CA TYR A 381 1.15 4.90 6.71
C TYR A 381 -0.22 4.21 6.82
N PHE A 382 -0.54 3.64 7.97
CA PHE A 382 -1.84 2.99 8.16
C PHE A 382 -2.98 4.00 8.01
N SER A 383 -2.82 5.21 8.53
CA SER A 383 -3.83 6.25 8.49
C SER A 383 -4.11 6.77 7.08
N ILE A 384 -3.08 7.03 6.27
CA ILE A 384 -3.28 7.52 4.89
C ILE A 384 -3.85 6.41 3.99
N CYS A 385 -3.45 5.16 4.19
CA CYS A 385 -4.06 4.04 3.49
C CYS A 385 -5.51 3.82 3.91
N GLU A 386 -5.82 3.84 5.21
CA GLU A 386 -7.19 3.74 5.72
C GLU A 386 -8.07 4.85 5.13
N ALA A 387 -7.60 6.09 5.10
CA ALA A 387 -8.29 7.21 4.48
C ALA A 387 -8.51 7.00 2.98
N GLY A 388 -7.51 6.52 2.25
CA GLY A 388 -7.62 6.19 0.83
C GLY A 388 -8.69 5.13 0.53
N PHE A 389 -8.82 4.11 1.37
CA PHE A 389 -9.86 3.10 1.25
C PHE A 389 -11.24 3.63 1.67
N ASN A 390 -11.33 4.43 2.74
CA ASN A 390 -12.59 5.05 3.19
C ASN A 390 -13.14 6.05 2.17
N SER A 391 -12.29 6.76 1.44
CA SER A 391 -12.69 7.70 0.38
C SER A 391 -13.28 7.02 -0.86
N GLY A 392 -13.20 5.67 -0.96
CA GLY A 392 -13.68 4.88 -2.10
C GLY A 392 -12.78 4.93 -3.34
N ILE A 393 -11.61 5.56 -3.26
CA ILE A 393 -10.63 5.62 -4.36
C ILE A 393 -9.98 4.27 -4.58
N LEU A 394 -9.72 3.54 -3.49
CA LEU A 394 -9.09 2.23 -3.47
C LEU A 394 -10.11 1.15 -3.10
N GLY A 395 -9.93 -0.02 -3.69
CA GLY A 395 -10.65 -1.23 -3.37
C GLY A 395 -9.77 -2.47 -3.57
N ILE A 396 -10.38 -3.63 -3.46
CA ILE A 396 -9.72 -4.93 -3.70
C ILE A 396 -10.33 -5.58 -4.92
N GLY A 397 -9.50 -6.09 -5.83
CA GLY A 397 -9.93 -6.91 -6.96
C GLY A 397 -9.60 -8.38 -6.76
N HIS A 398 -10.57 -9.25 -7.01
CA HIS A 398 -10.39 -10.68 -7.20
C HIS A 398 -10.64 -11.04 -8.66
N TYR A 399 -9.64 -11.61 -9.30
CA TYR A 399 -9.71 -12.08 -10.68
C TYR A 399 -9.53 -13.58 -10.72
N ILE A 400 -10.49 -14.31 -11.32
CA ILE A 400 -10.32 -15.73 -11.65
C ILE A 400 -9.89 -15.81 -13.12
N ILE A 401 -8.66 -16.27 -13.34
CA ILE A 401 -8.00 -16.27 -14.63
C ILE A 401 -7.73 -17.71 -15.05
N VAL A 402 -7.99 -18.03 -16.32
CA VAL A 402 -7.77 -19.35 -16.91
C VAL A 402 -7.00 -19.26 -18.24
N ASN A 403 -6.36 -20.36 -18.60
CA ASN A 403 -5.58 -20.50 -19.84
C ASN A 403 -6.35 -21.26 -20.93
N GLU A 404 -7.69 -21.08 -21.01
CA GLU A 404 -8.55 -21.77 -21.98
C GLU A 404 -9.44 -20.79 -22.71
N SER A 405 -9.85 -21.13 -23.94
CA SER A 405 -10.83 -20.30 -24.64
C SER A 405 -12.19 -20.38 -23.94
N ILE A 406 -12.93 -19.27 -23.90
CA ILE A 406 -14.29 -19.23 -23.31
C ILE A 406 -15.22 -20.28 -23.95
N LEU A 407 -15.03 -20.62 -25.24
CA LEU A 407 -15.78 -21.63 -25.96
C LEU A 407 -15.56 -23.06 -25.43
N SER A 408 -14.38 -23.37 -24.88
CA SER A 408 -14.15 -24.69 -24.26
C SER A 408 -14.81 -24.82 -22.88
N LEU A 409 -15.05 -23.71 -22.21
CA LEU A 409 -15.72 -23.67 -20.89
C LEU A 409 -17.23 -23.84 -20.99
N THR A 410 -17.88 -23.31 -22.04
CA THR A 410 -19.34 -23.47 -22.26
C THR A 410 -19.75 -24.90 -22.51
N ASN A 411 -18.86 -25.73 -23.09
CA ASN A 411 -19.11 -27.16 -23.31
C ASN A 411 -18.94 -28.02 -22.03
N SER A 412 -18.34 -27.50 -20.97
CA SER A 412 -18.15 -28.21 -19.68
C SER A 412 -19.28 -27.96 -18.67
N PHE A 413 -20.22 -27.07 -18.98
CA PHE A 413 -21.39 -26.75 -18.13
C PHE A 413 -22.70 -27.42 -18.55
N ASN A 414 -22.65 -28.26 -19.59
CA ASN A 414 -23.82 -29.04 -20.03
C ASN A 414 -23.75 -30.47 -19.48
N TYR A 415 -23.85 -30.64 -18.15
CA TYR A 415 -24.25 -31.91 -17.52
C TYR A 415 -24.79 -31.65 -16.11
#